data_d6d94cae751e1fbe8b48d64767c3e4df
#
_entry.id   d6d94cae751e1fbe8b48d64767c3e4df
#
_cell.length_a   1.000
_cell.length_b   1.000
_cell.length_c   1.000
_cell.angle_alpha   90.00
_cell.angle_beta   90.00
_cell.angle_gamma   90.00
#
_symmetry.space_group_name_H-M   'P 1'
#
loop_
_entity.id
_entity.type
_entity.pdbx_description
1 polymer ?
#
loop_
_entity_poly.entity_id
_entity_poly.type
_entity_poly.pdbx_seq_one_letter_code
_entity_poly.pdbx_strand_id
1 'polypeptide(L)'
;MKKNRILIISIVLAIAFVACPIESTRNITAGIGFILGAVSAAWLGVRQQKGARQEYEDTVRRYTGTTMMKVVWIEESVNERWEQQEDGSEQLRRETVYLPTYEYTVNGKTYRYASRQTVSGKRELGRQVVGYYDPTRPDCITENKPRKPVLGGMCFFMFAAFLLWFGIMSFAGMLSIS
;
A
#
# COMPACT_ATOMS: atom_id res chain seq x y z
N MET A 1 -2.71 23.04 1.43
CA MET A 1 -2.95 23.63 0.09
C MET A 1 -1.78 23.54 -0.90
N LYS A 2 -0.50 23.38 -0.51
CA LYS A 2 0.64 23.22 -1.44
C LYS A 2 0.73 21.86 -2.17
N LYS A 3 0.08 20.83 -1.63
CA LYS A 3 0.24 19.43 -2.08
C LYS A 3 -0.36 19.11 -3.46
N ASN A 4 -1.41 19.85 -3.87
CA ASN A 4 -2.11 19.57 -5.14
C ASN A 4 -1.59 20.39 -6.33
N ARG A 5 -0.71 21.39 -6.09
CA ARG A 5 -0.23 22.27 -7.17
C ARG A 5 0.64 21.54 -8.19
N ILE A 6 1.49 20.60 -7.74
CA ILE A 6 2.38 19.85 -8.64
C ILE A 6 1.56 18.90 -9.53
N LEU A 7 0.56 18.23 -8.95
CA LEU A 7 -0.35 17.36 -9.70
C LEU A 7 -1.15 18.13 -10.74
N ILE A 8 -1.68 19.31 -10.36
CA ILE A 8 -2.44 20.20 -11.27
C ILE A 8 -1.53 20.70 -12.39
N ILE A 9 -0.30 21.10 -12.08
CA ILE A 9 0.67 21.56 -13.09
C ILE A 9 1.02 20.42 -14.06
N SER A 10 1.21 19.19 -13.57
CA SER A 10 1.48 18.01 -14.42
C SER A 10 0.30 17.68 -15.33
N ILE A 11 -0.93 17.80 -14.85
CA ILE A 11 -2.15 17.58 -15.62
C ILE A 11 -2.34 18.68 -16.67
N VAL A 12 -2.13 19.95 -16.30
CA VAL A 12 -2.23 21.09 -17.22
C VAL A 12 -1.17 21.02 -18.32
N LEU A 13 0.07 20.62 -17.99
CA LEU A 13 1.13 20.38 -18.97
C LEU A 13 0.79 19.21 -19.90
N ALA A 14 0.20 18.13 -19.39
CA ALA A 14 -0.24 17.00 -20.21
C ALA A 14 -1.37 17.40 -21.17
N ILE A 15 -2.32 18.23 -20.74
CA ILE A 15 -3.43 18.74 -21.58
C ILE A 15 -2.90 19.75 -22.61
N ALA A 16 -2.01 20.66 -22.23
CA ALA A 16 -1.39 21.62 -23.16
C ALA A 16 -0.56 20.90 -24.23
N PHE A 17 0.01 19.73 -23.90
CA PHE A 17 0.74 18.87 -24.81
C PHE A 17 -0.14 18.24 -25.89
N VAL A 18 -1.33 17.74 -25.55
CA VAL A 18 -2.29 17.14 -26.49
C VAL A 18 -2.87 18.20 -27.44
N ALA A 19 -2.88 19.46 -27.03
CA ALA A 19 -3.46 20.58 -27.81
C ALA A 19 -2.46 21.26 -28.77
N CYS A 20 -1.19 20.84 -28.84
CA CYS A 20 -0.16 21.52 -29.67
C CYS A 20 -0.20 21.02 -31.14
N PRO A 21 -0.51 21.89 -32.14
CA PRO A 21 -0.78 21.46 -33.52
C PRO A 21 0.47 21.29 -34.42
N ILE A 22 1.69 21.47 -33.91
CA ILE A 22 2.91 21.48 -34.74
C ILE A 22 3.60 20.10 -34.69
N GLU A 23 3.53 19.33 -35.79
CA GLU A 23 4.06 17.98 -35.91
C GLU A 23 5.56 17.84 -35.56
N SER A 24 6.38 18.80 -36.01
CA SER A 24 7.85 18.77 -35.78
C SER A 24 8.23 18.95 -34.29
N THR A 25 7.47 19.69 -33.51
CA THR A 25 7.69 19.92 -32.06
C THR A 25 7.04 18.88 -31.19
N ARG A 26 6.11 18.09 -31.75
CA ARG A 26 5.30 17.09 -30.99
C ARG A 26 6.16 16.03 -30.33
N ASN A 27 7.14 15.47 -31.04
CA ASN A 27 8.02 14.42 -30.51
C ASN A 27 8.97 14.94 -29.42
N ILE A 28 9.50 16.15 -29.58
CA ILE A 28 10.37 16.78 -28.57
C ILE A 28 9.57 17.09 -27.30
N THR A 29 8.37 17.65 -27.47
CA THR A 29 7.49 18.02 -26.34
C THR A 29 6.99 16.74 -25.62
N ALA A 30 6.71 15.64 -26.37
CA ALA A 30 6.38 14.33 -25.82
C ALA A 30 7.51 13.78 -24.96
N GLY A 31 8.72 13.79 -25.50
CA GLY A 31 9.92 13.32 -24.79
C GLY A 31 10.15 14.08 -23.48
N ILE A 32 10.02 15.40 -23.50
CA ILE A 32 10.12 16.24 -22.29
C ILE A 32 9.02 15.87 -21.29
N GLY A 33 7.78 15.72 -21.72
CA GLY A 33 6.65 15.33 -20.89
C GLY A 33 6.87 13.98 -20.20
N PHE A 34 7.35 12.99 -20.92
CA PHE A 34 7.67 11.66 -20.37
C PHE A 34 8.82 11.73 -19.35
N ILE A 35 9.87 12.51 -19.59
CA ILE A 35 10.98 12.68 -18.64
C ILE A 35 10.50 13.37 -17.36
N LEU A 36 9.72 14.43 -17.46
CA LEU A 36 9.16 15.11 -16.30
C LEU A 36 8.23 14.18 -15.50
N GLY A 37 7.42 13.37 -16.18
CA GLY A 37 6.59 12.34 -15.58
C GLY A 37 7.43 11.28 -14.85
N ALA A 38 8.53 10.81 -15.45
CA ALA A 38 9.45 9.86 -14.85
C ALA A 38 10.10 10.41 -13.57
N VAL A 39 10.59 11.66 -13.60
CA VAL A 39 11.16 12.33 -12.42
C VAL A 39 10.14 12.47 -11.31
N SER A 40 8.90 12.87 -11.66
CA SER A 40 7.80 13.00 -10.68
C SER A 40 7.43 11.65 -10.05
N ALA A 41 7.33 10.59 -10.84
CA ALA A 41 7.06 9.24 -10.37
C ALA A 41 8.18 8.73 -9.46
N ALA A 42 9.45 8.91 -9.85
CA ALA A 42 10.59 8.53 -9.04
C ALA A 42 10.61 9.27 -7.68
N TRP A 43 10.32 10.57 -7.69
CA TRP A 43 10.22 11.37 -6.46
C TRP A 43 9.11 10.88 -5.53
N LEU A 44 7.92 10.55 -6.07
CA LEU A 44 6.83 9.96 -5.32
C LEU A 44 7.23 8.60 -4.73
N GLY A 45 7.93 7.76 -5.51
CA GLY A 45 8.45 6.47 -5.04
C GLY A 45 9.40 6.61 -3.85
N VAL A 46 10.37 7.54 -3.92
CA VAL A 46 11.30 7.83 -2.82
C VAL A 46 10.55 8.34 -1.58
N ARG A 47 9.58 9.22 -1.78
CA ARG A 47 8.78 9.78 -0.67
C ARG A 47 7.95 8.70 0.02
N GLN A 48 7.29 7.83 -0.74
CA GLN A 48 6.51 6.72 -0.20
C GLN A 48 7.38 5.72 0.54
N GLN A 49 8.56 5.38 -0.01
CA GLN A 49 9.51 4.48 0.63
C GLN A 49 10.04 5.05 1.94
N LYS A 50 10.37 6.36 1.98
CA LYS A 50 10.77 7.03 3.23
C LYS A 50 9.65 7.01 4.27
N GLY A 51 8.42 7.31 3.88
CA GLY A 51 7.27 7.26 4.79
C GLY A 51 7.03 5.87 5.37
N ALA A 52 7.02 4.84 4.52
CA ALA A 52 6.85 3.45 4.95
C ALA A 52 8.00 2.98 5.87
N ARG A 53 9.23 3.44 5.61
CA ARG A 53 10.38 3.12 6.47
C ARG A 53 10.29 3.80 7.83
N GLN A 54 9.89 5.05 7.88
CA GLN A 54 9.67 5.77 9.14
C GLN A 54 8.56 5.11 9.97
N GLU A 55 7.43 4.78 9.37
CA GLU A 55 6.33 4.08 10.03
C GLU A 55 6.79 2.72 10.60
N TYR A 56 7.60 1.97 9.83
CA TYR A 56 8.19 0.74 10.31
C TYR A 56 9.12 0.96 11.51
N GLU A 57 10.04 1.94 11.43
CA GLU A 57 10.97 2.25 12.52
C GLU A 57 10.21 2.69 13.79
N ASP A 58 9.20 3.53 13.66
CA ASP A 58 8.34 3.97 14.78
C ASP A 58 7.57 2.80 15.37
N THR A 59 7.06 1.89 14.53
CA THR A 59 6.34 0.69 14.96
C THR A 59 7.27 -0.26 15.72
N VAL A 60 8.47 -0.53 15.21
CA VAL A 60 9.48 -1.38 15.87
C VAL A 60 9.91 -0.78 17.21
N ARG A 61 10.12 0.52 17.29
CA ARG A 61 10.47 1.21 18.54
C ARG A 61 9.35 1.15 19.56
N ARG A 62 8.10 1.20 19.13
CA ARG A 62 6.92 1.19 19.99
C ARG A 62 6.62 -0.22 20.53
N TYR A 63 6.58 -1.21 19.64
CA TYR A 63 6.20 -2.58 20.00
C TYR A 63 7.41 -3.44 20.35
N THR A 64 8.05 -3.10 21.48
CA THR A 64 9.26 -3.80 21.96
C THR A 64 8.96 -4.91 22.97
N GLY A 65 7.78 -4.86 23.62
CA GLY A 65 7.33 -5.90 24.55
C GLY A 65 6.73 -7.10 23.81
N THR A 66 6.90 -8.29 24.38
CA THR A 66 6.28 -9.51 23.87
C THR A 66 5.53 -10.22 24.98
N THR A 67 4.35 -10.77 24.67
CA THR A 67 3.56 -11.58 25.60
C THR A 67 2.82 -12.68 24.86
N MET A 68 2.38 -13.70 25.61
CA MET A 68 1.53 -14.75 25.04
C MET A 68 0.06 -14.32 25.17
N MET A 69 -0.63 -14.32 24.04
CA MET A 69 -2.06 -14.04 23.96
C MET A 69 -2.82 -15.33 23.75
N LYS A 70 -3.90 -15.53 24.48
CA LYS A 70 -4.78 -16.71 24.39
C LYS A 70 -6.07 -16.32 23.69
N VAL A 71 -6.51 -17.09 22.70
CA VAL A 71 -7.81 -16.92 22.04
C VAL A 71 -8.92 -17.26 23.02
N VAL A 72 -9.76 -16.27 23.38
CA VAL A 72 -10.88 -16.45 24.32
C VAL A 72 -12.24 -16.37 23.65
N TRP A 73 -12.32 -15.72 22.50
CA TRP A 73 -13.56 -15.57 21.74
C TRP A 73 -13.27 -15.50 20.25
N ILE A 74 -14.20 -15.98 19.43
CA ILE A 74 -14.12 -15.89 17.97
C ILE A 74 -15.49 -15.46 17.45
N GLU A 75 -15.51 -14.32 16.79
CA GLU A 75 -16.68 -13.83 16.07
C GLU A 75 -16.61 -14.33 14.62
N GLU A 76 -17.71 -14.90 14.13
CA GLU A 76 -17.86 -15.33 12.74
C GLU A 76 -18.56 -14.23 11.95
N SER A 77 -18.00 -13.86 10.80
CA SER A 77 -18.59 -12.90 9.89
C SER A 77 -18.55 -13.45 8.47
N VAL A 78 -19.51 -13.10 7.66
CA VAL A 78 -19.56 -13.49 6.25
C VAL A 78 -19.14 -12.28 5.43
N ASN A 79 -18.06 -12.45 4.68
CA ASN A 79 -17.62 -11.45 3.72
C ASN A 79 -18.20 -11.81 2.35
N GLU A 80 -19.02 -10.93 1.81
CA GLU A 80 -19.64 -11.08 0.50
C GLU A 80 -18.89 -10.22 -0.51
N ARG A 81 -18.40 -10.84 -1.58
CA ARG A 81 -17.66 -10.18 -2.64
C ARG A 81 -18.20 -10.62 -4.00
N TRP A 82 -18.49 -9.64 -4.85
CA TRP A 82 -18.78 -9.91 -6.26
C TRP A 82 -17.49 -10.16 -7.01
N GLU A 83 -17.36 -11.33 -7.62
CA GLU A 83 -16.24 -11.69 -8.50
C GLU A 83 -16.75 -11.83 -9.92
N GLN A 84 -16.07 -11.14 -10.85
CA GLN A 84 -16.34 -11.25 -12.26
C GLN A 84 -15.64 -12.51 -12.80
N GLN A 85 -16.40 -13.39 -13.42
CA GLN A 85 -15.85 -14.59 -14.06
C GLN A 85 -15.30 -14.27 -15.45
N GLU A 86 -14.49 -15.17 -16.01
CA GLU A 86 -13.89 -15.02 -17.34
C GLU A 86 -14.94 -14.91 -18.48
N ASP A 87 -16.16 -15.40 -18.26
CA ASP A 87 -17.29 -15.30 -19.18
C ASP A 87 -18.05 -13.96 -19.11
N GLY A 88 -17.60 -13.05 -18.23
CA GLY A 88 -18.21 -11.73 -18.00
C GLY A 88 -19.40 -11.75 -17.02
N SER A 89 -19.79 -12.91 -16.48
CA SER A 89 -20.82 -13.01 -15.44
C SER A 89 -20.28 -12.59 -14.07
N GLU A 90 -21.13 -12.03 -13.22
CA GLU A 90 -20.82 -11.70 -11.84
C GLU A 90 -21.36 -12.78 -10.91
N GLN A 91 -20.49 -13.35 -10.08
CA GLN A 91 -20.90 -14.34 -9.07
C GLN A 91 -20.64 -13.77 -7.68
N LEU A 92 -21.64 -13.91 -6.80
CA LEU A 92 -21.50 -13.56 -5.39
C LEU A 92 -20.72 -14.65 -4.66
N ARG A 93 -19.47 -14.35 -4.29
CA ARG A 93 -18.66 -15.23 -3.46
C ARG A 93 -18.86 -14.88 -2.00
N ARG A 94 -19.21 -15.88 -1.21
CA ARG A 94 -19.35 -15.79 0.25
C ARG A 94 -18.18 -16.51 0.89
N GLU A 95 -17.44 -15.81 1.72
CA GLU A 95 -16.33 -16.38 2.49
C GLU A 95 -16.58 -16.13 3.98
N THR A 96 -16.59 -17.22 4.78
CA THR A 96 -16.67 -17.07 6.23
C THR A 96 -15.30 -16.66 6.75
N VAL A 97 -15.25 -15.54 7.43
CA VAL A 97 -14.05 -14.99 8.07
C VAL A 97 -14.25 -14.91 9.57
N TYR A 98 -13.16 -15.00 10.31
CA TYR A 98 -13.17 -15.09 11.76
C TYR A 98 -12.40 -13.92 12.35
N LEU A 99 -12.94 -13.30 13.39
CA LEU A 99 -12.32 -12.22 14.16
C LEU A 99 -12.02 -12.73 15.58
N PRO A 100 -10.78 -13.13 15.88
CA PRO A 100 -10.43 -13.63 17.19
C PRO A 100 -10.29 -12.49 18.20
N THR A 101 -10.74 -12.74 19.44
CA THR A 101 -10.47 -11.91 20.62
C THR A 101 -9.48 -12.65 21.49
N TYR A 102 -8.45 -11.95 21.90
CA TYR A 102 -7.35 -12.48 22.72
C TYR A 102 -7.40 -11.90 24.13
N GLU A 103 -6.96 -12.71 25.07
CA GLU A 103 -6.67 -12.30 26.45
C GLU A 103 -5.18 -12.50 26.72
N TYR A 104 -4.56 -11.54 27.37
CA TYR A 104 -3.13 -11.56 27.73
C TYR A 104 -2.88 -10.81 29.03
N THR A 105 -1.74 -11.11 29.66
CA THR A 105 -1.37 -10.50 30.94
C THR A 105 -0.01 -9.81 30.79
N VAL A 106 0.05 -8.55 31.22
CA VAL A 106 1.28 -7.76 31.31
C VAL A 106 1.36 -7.13 32.69
N ASN A 107 2.47 -7.28 33.38
CA ASN A 107 2.71 -6.74 34.72
C ASN A 107 1.60 -7.09 35.74
N GLY A 108 1.08 -8.32 35.68
CA GLY A 108 0.02 -8.81 36.59
C GLY A 108 -1.39 -8.32 36.24
N LYS A 109 -1.55 -7.47 35.23
CA LYS A 109 -2.86 -6.97 34.79
C LYS A 109 -3.27 -7.67 33.50
N THR A 110 -4.53 -8.14 33.47
CA THR A 110 -5.12 -8.81 32.31
C THR A 110 -5.81 -7.81 31.38
N TYR A 111 -5.57 -7.97 30.09
CA TYR A 111 -6.12 -7.15 29.03
C TYR A 111 -6.85 -8.04 28.01
N ARG A 112 -7.77 -7.44 27.25
CA ARG A 112 -8.43 -8.07 26.10
C ARG A 112 -8.17 -7.26 24.83
N TYR A 113 -7.91 -7.96 23.73
CA TYR A 113 -7.66 -7.39 22.43
C TYR A 113 -8.53 -8.08 21.38
N ALA A 114 -9.45 -7.35 20.77
CA ALA A 114 -10.20 -7.83 19.61
C ALA A 114 -9.37 -7.55 18.36
N SER A 115 -9.04 -8.61 17.60
CA SER A 115 -8.32 -8.46 16.34
C SER A 115 -9.13 -7.66 15.33
N ARG A 116 -8.47 -6.76 14.62
CA ARG A 116 -9.06 -6.04 13.48
C ARG A 116 -8.82 -6.78 12.16
N GLN A 117 -8.07 -7.86 12.21
CA GLN A 117 -7.72 -8.64 11.04
C GLN A 117 -8.54 -9.92 11.04
N THR A 118 -9.26 -10.12 9.94
CA THR A 118 -9.96 -11.36 9.68
C THR A 118 -8.99 -12.46 9.31
N VAL A 119 -9.25 -13.67 9.78
CA VAL A 119 -8.53 -14.86 9.39
C VAL A 119 -9.48 -15.80 8.65
N SER A 120 -9.03 -16.40 7.57
CA SER A 120 -9.81 -17.33 6.74
C SER A 120 -10.01 -18.72 7.38
N GLY A 121 -9.25 -19.03 8.43
CA GLY A 121 -9.37 -20.30 9.16
C GLY A 121 -9.83 -20.09 10.60
N LYS A 122 -10.80 -20.90 11.06
CA LYS A 122 -11.24 -20.88 12.45
C LYS A 122 -10.07 -21.26 13.37
N ARG A 123 -9.68 -20.34 14.26
CA ARG A 123 -8.68 -20.63 15.30
C ARG A 123 -9.33 -21.38 16.44
N GLU A 124 -8.60 -22.27 17.06
CA GLU A 124 -9.08 -23.00 18.24
C GLU A 124 -9.11 -22.08 19.45
N LEU A 125 -10.20 -22.15 20.23
CA LEU A 125 -10.29 -21.50 21.53
C LEU A 125 -9.19 -22.03 22.44
N GLY A 126 -8.54 -21.15 23.18
CA GLY A 126 -7.42 -21.51 24.05
C GLY A 126 -6.05 -21.54 23.34
N ARG A 127 -6.01 -21.46 22.02
CA ARG A 127 -4.75 -21.35 21.27
C ARG A 127 -3.96 -20.13 21.71
N GLN A 128 -2.65 -20.31 21.89
CA GLN A 128 -1.76 -19.21 22.24
C GLN A 128 -1.01 -18.71 21.02
N VAL A 129 -0.88 -17.39 20.92
CA VAL A 129 -0.12 -16.69 19.89
C VAL A 129 0.75 -15.63 20.55
N VAL A 130 1.89 -15.31 19.91
CA VAL A 130 2.75 -14.23 20.40
C VAL A 130 2.15 -12.89 20.02
N GLY A 131 1.97 -12.01 21.00
CA GLY A 131 1.61 -10.61 20.81
C GLY A 131 2.79 -9.69 21.06
N TYR A 132 2.81 -8.58 20.32
CA TYR A 132 3.80 -7.52 20.46
C TYR A 132 3.11 -6.28 21.00
N TYR A 133 3.57 -5.76 22.13
CA TYR A 133 2.91 -4.64 22.80
C TYR A 133 3.85 -3.47 23.08
N ASP A 134 3.27 -2.29 23.29
CA ASP A 134 3.96 -1.08 23.71
C ASP A 134 4.13 -1.13 25.24
N PRO A 135 5.39 -1.20 25.78
CA PRO A 135 5.61 -1.24 27.23
C PRO A 135 5.06 -0.02 27.97
N THR A 136 4.94 1.12 27.31
CA THR A 136 4.39 2.35 27.91
C THR A 136 2.85 2.33 27.92
N ARG A 137 2.23 1.58 26.99
CA ARG A 137 0.77 1.41 26.87
C ARG A 137 0.43 -0.04 26.56
N PRO A 138 0.38 -0.92 27.58
CA PRO A 138 0.16 -2.34 27.38
C PRO A 138 -1.16 -2.73 26.73
N ASP A 139 -2.13 -1.81 26.67
CA ASP A 139 -3.39 -1.95 25.93
C ASP A 139 -3.21 -1.89 24.42
N CYS A 140 -2.09 -1.30 23.95
CA CYS A 140 -1.71 -1.27 22.54
C CYS A 140 -0.89 -2.53 22.21
N ILE A 141 -1.54 -3.52 21.59
CA ILE A 141 -0.93 -4.80 21.21
C ILE A 141 -1.28 -5.16 19.76
N THR A 142 -0.43 -5.91 19.13
CA THR A 142 -0.64 -6.47 17.79
C THR A 142 -0.17 -7.93 17.73
N GLU A 143 -0.85 -8.74 16.94
CA GLU A 143 -0.45 -10.14 16.68
C GLU A 143 0.62 -10.25 15.57
N ASN A 144 0.82 -9.19 14.79
CA ASN A 144 1.77 -9.20 13.70
C ASN A 144 3.10 -8.59 14.10
N LYS A 145 4.17 -9.35 13.93
CA LYS A 145 5.52 -8.80 14.05
C LYS A 145 5.71 -7.70 12.99
N PRO A 146 6.18 -6.50 13.38
CA PRO A 146 6.50 -5.47 12.41
C PRO A 146 7.45 -5.99 11.32
N ARG A 147 7.07 -5.85 10.05
CA ARG A 147 7.89 -6.31 8.91
C ARG A 147 8.41 -5.11 8.13
N LYS A 148 9.65 -5.19 7.68
CA LYS A 148 10.23 -4.17 6.81
C LYS A 148 9.39 -4.05 5.53
N PRO A 149 9.02 -2.82 5.12
CA PRO A 149 8.34 -2.63 3.84
C PRO A 149 9.31 -2.94 2.69
N VAL A 150 9.07 -4.02 1.97
CA VAL A 150 9.93 -4.47 0.85
C VAL A 150 9.54 -3.77 -0.45
N LEU A 151 8.24 -3.48 -0.64
CA LEU A 151 7.66 -3.01 -1.90
C LEU A 151 7.19 -1.55 -1.89
N GLY A 152 7.42 -0.82 -0.80
CA GLY A 152 6.99 0.57 -0.71
C GLY A 152 7.69 1.43 -1.77
N GLY A 153 6.97 1.79 -2.82
CA GLY A 153 7.50 2.63 -3.90
C GLY A 153 8.04 1.90 -5.13
N MET A 154 8.19 0.57 -5.13
CA MET A 154 8.73 -0.18 -6.26
C MET A 154 7.90 0.00 -7.54
N CYS A 155 6.57 0.03 -7.43
CA CYS A 155 5.69 0.30 -8.57
C CYS A 155 5.96 1.67 -9.20
N PHE A 156 6.26 2.69 -8.39
CA PHE A 156 6.60 4.02 -8.91
C PHE A 156 7.94 4.04 -9.64
N PHE A 157 8.94 3.27 -9.19
CA PHE A 157 10.22 3.16 -9.88
C PHE A 157 10.09 2.42 -11.20
N MET A 158 9.30 1.34 -11.25
CA MET A 158 9.00 0.65 -12.50
C MET A 158 8.26 1.55 -13.49
N PHE A 159 7.27 2.30 -13.00
CA PHE A 159 6.54 3.25 -13.83
C PHE A 159 7.44 4.41 -14.31
N ALA A 160 8.33 4.92 -13.47
CA ALA A 160 9.31 5.92 -13.84
C ALA A 160 10.27 5.42 -14.93
N ALA A 161 10.77 4.18 -14.80
CA ALA A 161 11.62 3.56 -15.82
C ALA A 161 10.89 3.39 -17.15
N PHE A 162 9.62 2.99 -17.12
CA PHE A 162 8.77 2.88 -18.31
C PHE A 162 8.60 4.24 -19.00
N LEU A 163 8.25 5.29 -18.27
CA LEU A 163 8.13 6.64 -18.83
C LEU A 163 9.45 7.16 -19.40
N LEU A 164 10.57 6.85 -18.74
CA LEU A 164 11.89 7.26 -19.20
C LEU A 164 12.25 6.57 -20.51
N TRP A 165 11.93 5.29 -20.64
CA TRP A 165 12.08 4.54 -21.89
C TRP A 165 11.28 5.18 -23.02
N PHE A 166 10.01 5.49 -22.82
CA PHE A 166 9.19 6.16 -23.85
C PHE A 166 9.71 7.56 -24.19
N GLY A 167 10.21 8.30 -23.20
CA GLY A 167 10.84 9.60 -23.43
C GLY A 167 12.04 9.49 -24.37
N ILE A 168 12.94 8.52 -24.14
CA ILE A 168 14.11 8.28 -25.00
C ILE A 168 13.69 7.89 -26.41
N MET A 169 12.70 6.97 -26.54
CA MET A 169 12.21 6.52 -27.86
C MET A 169 11.55 7.66 -28.64
N SER A 170 10.87 8.58 -27.97
CA SER A 170 10.31 9.80 -28.59
C SER A 170 11.40 10.70 -29.15
N PHE A 171 12.49 10.93 -28.43
CA PHE A 171 13.62 11.72 -28.92
C PHE A 171 14.37 11.03 -30.07
N ALA A 172 14.47 9.69 -30.05
CA ALA A 172 15.10 8.93 -31.10
C ALA A 172 14.29 8.87 -32.41
N GLY A 173 13.10 9.49 -32.45
CA GLY A 173 12.20 9.47 -33.62
C GLY A 173 11.63 8.09 -33.95
N MET A 174 11.78 7.10 -33.02
CA MET A 174 11.27 5.74 -33.21
C MET A 174 9.78 5.61 -32.91
N LEU A 175 9.19 6.57 -32.18
CA LEU A 175 7.77 6.70 -31.98
C LEU A 175 7.24 7.78 -32.92
N SER A 176 6.82 7.41 -34.11
CA SER A 176 6.01 8.28 -34.94
C SER A 176 4.58 8.22 -34.47
N ILE A 177 4.19 9.23 -33.69
CA ILE A 177 2.80 9.41 -33.28
C ILE A 177 2.08 10.12 -34.42
N SER A 178 1.54 9.32 -35.37
CA SER A 178 0.68 9.80 -36.45
C SER A 178 -0.71 10.14 -35.93
#